data_c3cc09e3291412e701ddfed6e0f9e0fd
#
_entry.id   c3cc09e3291412e701ddfed6e0f9e0fd
#
_cell.length_a   1.000
_cell.length_b   1.000
_cell.length_c   1.000
_cell.angle_alpha   90.00
_cell.angle_beta   90.00
_cell.angle_gamma   90.00
#
_symmetry.space_group_name_H-M   'P 1'
#
loop_
_entity.id
_entity.type
_entity.pdbx_description
1 polymer ?
#
loop_
_entity_poly.entity_id
_entity_poly.type
_entity_poly.pdbx_seq_one_letter_code
_entity_poly.pdbx_strand_id
1 'polypeptide(L)'
;MVRFNLVITLLLMISIAVKAELTNRMFDVRHVGYAEGLSSQRIFSIVEDGDGAMWIATKTGIDRYNGHTVKNYDLPGSFYYGDLAGRRLYLLYDAQQGLFAYDHTGRIYRYSTILDHFEPV
;
A
#
# COMPACT_ATOMS: atom_id res chain seq x y z
N MET A 1 16.27 -18.23 -52.13
CA MET A 1 15.13 -17.31 -51.96
C MET A 1 14.07 -17.80 -50.96
N VAL A 2 13.72 -19.06 -50.95
CA VAL A 2 12.71 -19.58 -50.00
C VAL A 2 13.16 -19.47 -48.52
N ARG A 3 14.44 -19.65 -48.24
CA ARG A 3 14.99 -19.52 -46.86
C ARG A 3 15.00 -18.10 -46.33
N PHE A 4 15.15 -17.09 -47.17
CA PHE A 4 15.14 -15.69 -46.79
C PHE A 4 13.72 -15.21 -46.43
N ASN A 5 12.71 -15.63 -47.17
CA ASN A 5 11.31 -15.35 -46.90
C ASN A 5 10.85 -16.02 -45.62
N LEU A 6 11.32 -17.23 -45.31
CA LEU A 6 10.98 -17.94 -44.06
C LEU A 6 11.52 -17.23 -42.84
N VAL A 7 12.74 -16.68 -42.89
CA VAL A 7 13.35 -15.92 -41.78
C VAL A 7 12.61 -14.60 -41.56
N ILE A 8 12.22 -13.88 -42.61
CA ILE A 8 11.45 -12.65 -42.49
C ILE A 8 10.08 -12.92 -41.90
N THR A 9 9.41 -14.00 -42.31
CA THR A 9 8.11 -14.39 -41.77
C THR A 9 8.21 -14.74 -40.28
N LEU A 10 9.28 -15.46 -39.88
CA LEU A 10 9.54 -15.80 -38.49
C LEU A 10 9.81 -14.57 -37.63
N LEU A 11 10.61 -13.63 -38.11
CA LEU A 11 10.88 -12.33 -37.44
C LEU A 11 9.62 -11.49 -37.26
N LEU A 12 8.75 -11.45 -38.27
CA LEU A 12 7.45 -10.79 -38.18
C LEU A 12 6.51 -11.43 -37.13
N MET A 13 6.49 -12.76 -37.08
CA MET A 13 5.70 -13.49 -36.08
C MET A 13 6.20 -13.22 -34.64
N ILE A 14 7.50 -13.17 -34.44
CA ILE A 14 8.11 -12.85 -33.13
C ILE A 14 7.78 -11.41 -32.71
N SER A 15 7.82 -10.46 -33.64
CA SER A 15 7.50 -9.05 -33.33
C SER A 15 6.02 -8.83 -32.99
N ILE A 16 5.10 -9.62 -33.55
CA ILE A 16 3.68 -9.59 -33.24
C ILE A 16 3.43 -10.19 -31.83
N ALA A 17 4.09 -11.29 -31.50
CA ALA A 17 4.00 -11.93 -30.19
C ALA A 17 4.48 -11.00 -29.07
N VAL A 18 5.62 -10.32 -29.26
CA VAL A 18 6.16 -9.36 -28.29
C VAL A 18 5.21 -8.16 -28.08
N LYS A 19 4.56 -7.67 -29.12
CA LYS A 19 3.55 -6.60 -28.99
C LYS A 19 2.29 -7.07 -28.27
N ALA A 20 1.85 -8.30 -28.48
CA ALA A 20 0.69 -8.87 -27.79
C ALA A 20 0.93 -9.01 -26.27
N GLU A 21 2.14 -9.34 -25.85
CA GLU A 21 2.52 -9.46 -24.45
C GLU A 21 2.58 -8.09 -23.72
N LEU A 22 3.01 -7.05 -24.42
CA LEU A 22 3.04 -5.68 -23.92
C LEU A 22 1.64 -5.04 -23.77
N THR A 23 0.67 -5.48 -24.55
CA THR A 23 -0.68 -4.92 -24.53
C THR A 23 -1.56 -5.57 -23.44
N ASN A 24 -1.15 -6.70 -22.89
CA ASN A 24 -1.96 -7.47 -21.93
C ASN A 24 -1.63 -7.16 -20.45
N ARG A 25 -0.91 -6.09 -20.16
CA ARG A 25 -0.84 -5.53 -18.81
C ARG A 25 -2.09 -4.70 -18.54
N MET A 26 -3.19 -5.37 -18.35
CA MET A 26 -4.38 -4.74 -17.78
C MET A 26 -4.05 -4.39 -16.33
N PHE A 27 -4.06 -3.10 -16.03
CA PHE A 27 -4.01 -2.63 -14.65
C PHE A 27 -5.31 -3.06 -13.98
N ASP A 28 -5.22 -3.92 -12.97
CA ASP A 28 -6.36 -4.23 -12.11
C ASP A 28 -6.53 -3.08 -11.12
N VAL A 29 -7.51 -2.23 -11.35
CA VAL A 29 -7.84 -1.12 -10.46
C VAL A 29 -8.88 -1.60 -9.47
N ARG A 30 -8.52 -1.62 -8.18
CA ARG A 30 -9.43 -1.95 -7.10
C ARG A 30 -9.70 -0.71 -6.25
N HIS A 31 -10.96 -0.51 -5.94
CA HIS A 31 -11.37 0.50 -4.96
C HIS A 31 -11.37 -0.13 -3.57
N VAL A 32 -10.69 0.51 -2.62
CA VAL A 32 -10.72 0.13 -1.21
C VAL A 32 -11.32 1.28 -0.42
N GLY A 33 -12.46 1.05 0.19
CA GLY A 33 -13.21 2.06 0.93
C GLY A 33 -13.86 1.49 2.20
N TYR A 34 -14.93 2.09 2.66
CA TYR A 34 -15.66 1.61 3.84
C TYR A 34 -16.22 0.19 3.67
N ALA A 35 -16.65 -0.17 2.46
CA ALA A 35 -17.16 -1.50 2.18
C ALA A 35 -16.10 -2.59 2.39
N GLU A 36 -14.83 -2.27 2.14
CA GLU A 36 -13.67 -3.16 2.34
C GLU A 36 -13.11 -3.08 3.77
N GLY A 37 -13.61 -2.18 4.60
CA GLY A 37 -13.25 -2.07 6.01
C GLY A 37 -12.33 -0.91 6.38
N LEU A 38 -12.08 0.06 5.47
CA LEU A 38 -11.34 1.27 5.84
C LEU A 38 -12.04 2.03 6.97
N SER A 39 -11.26 2.45 7.96
CA SER A 39 -11.75 3.19 9.12
C SER A 39 -12.19 4.61 8.78
N SER A 40 -11.61 5.21 7.74
CA SER A 40 -11.96 6.52 7.22
C SER A 40 -11.56 6.65 5.75
N GLN A 41 -12.33 7.41 4.97
CA GLN A 41 -11.96 7.78 3.60
C GLN A 41 -11.00 8.97 3.53
N ARG A 42 -10.75 9.64 4.66
CA ARG A 42 -9.76 10.71 4.72
C ARG A 42 -8.39 10.14 5.01
N ILE A 43 -7.60 10.00 3.96
CA ILE A 43 -6.28 9.37 3.96
C ILE A 43 -5.21 10.45 4.01
N PHE A 44 -4.20 10.27 4.86
CA PHE A 44 -3.08 11.19 5.00
C PHE A 44 -1.77 10.62 4.43
N SER A 45 -1.57 9.31 4.54
CA SER A 45 -0.33 8.67 4.12
C SER A 45 -0.57 7.21 3.81
N ILE A 46 0.17 6.68 2.84
CA ILE A 46 0.15 5.26 2.47
C ILE A 46 1.60 4.81 2.30
N VAL A 47 1.94 3.66 2.87
CA VAL A 47 3.22 2.98 2.66
C VAL A 47 3.00 1.49 2.44
N GLU A 48 3.90 0.85 1.69
CA GLU A 48 3.94 -0.59 1.52
C GLU A 48 5.04 -1.17 2.42
N ASP A 49 4.75 -2.26 3.12
CA ASP A 49 5.75 -2.97 3.92
C ASP A 49 6.50 -4.04 3.11
N GLY A 50 7.47 -4.71 3.74
CA GLY A 50 8.28 -5.74 3.10
C GLY A 50 7.50 -7.01 2.70
N ASP A 51 6.30 -7.20 3.22
CA ASP A 51 5.40 -8.31 2.89
C ASP A 51 4.39 -7.95 1.79
N GLY A 52 4.45 -6.73 1.26
CA GLY A 52 3.53 -6.22 0.25
C GLY A 52 2.19 -5.74 0.78
N ALA A 53 2.02 -5.63 2.09
CA ALA A 53 0.82 -5.04 2.67
C ALA A 53 0.87 -3.51 2.62
N MET A 54 -0.28 -2.90 2.36
CA MET A 54 -0.45 -1.46 2.35
C MET A 54 -0.89 -0.99 3.73
N TRP A 55 -0.12 -0.06 4.29
CA TRP A 55 -0.48 0.63 5.53
C TRP A 55 -1.00 2.01 5.21
N ILE A 56 -2.15 2.34 5.74
CA ILE A 56 -2.93 3.53 5.38
C ILE A 56 -3.21 4.33 6.64
N ALA A 57 -2.60 5.50 6.76
CA ALA A 57 -2.92 6.43 7.84
C ALA A 57 -4.17 7.22 7.46
N THR A 58 -5.19 7.15 8.29
CA THR A 58 -6.47 7.80 8.09
C THR A 58 -6.77 8.79 9.22
N LYS A 59 -7.86 9.54 9.08
CA LYS A 59 -8.33 10.46 10.12
C LYS A 59 -8.63 9.74 11.43
N THR A 60 -9.03 8.48 11.42
CA THR A 60 -9.49 7.75 12.62
C THR A 60 -8.51 6.68 13.11
N GLY A 61 -7.42 6.42 12.41
CA GLY A 61 -6.42 5.43 12.81
C GLY A 61 -5.56 4.96 11.67
N ILE A 62 -4.96 3.81 11.83
CA ILE A 62 -4.11 3.18 10.82
C ILE A 62 -4.78 1.88 10.37
N ASP A 63 -4.90 1.70 9.07
CA ASP A 63 -5.45 0.51 8.45
C ASP A 63 -4.35 -0.26 7.72
N ARG A 64 -4.38 -1.57 7.81
CA ARG A 64 -3.51 -2.48 7.04
C ARG A 64 -4.34 -3.27 6.06
N TYR A 65 -4.03 -3.14 4.78
CA TYR A 65 -4.67 -3.88 3.69
C TYR A 65 -3.68 -4.89 3.10
N ASN A 66 -4.04 -6.17 3.13
CA ASN A 66 -3.20 -7.27 2.63
C ASN A 66 -3.57 -7.74 1.21
N GLY A 67 -4.41 -6.98 0.50
CA GLY A 67 -4.95 -7.37 -0.81
C GLY A 67 -6.35 -8.02 -0.74
N HIS A 68 -6.81 -8.41 0.45
CA HIS A 68 -8.10 -9.10 0.65
C HIS A 68 -8.93 -8.48 1.78
N THR A 69 -8.30 -8.21 2.92
CA THR A 69 -8.97 -7.71 4.13
C THR A 69 -8.25 -6.48 4.66
N VAL A 70 -9.01 -5.64 5.36
CA VAL A 70 -8.50 -4.48 6.09
C VAL A 70 -8.53 -4.78 7.59
N LYS A 71 -7.41 -4.57 8.26
CA LYS A 71 -7.31 -4.60 9.72
C LYS A 71 -7.06 -3.19 10.24
N ASN A 72 -7.82 -2.78 11.25
CA ASN A 72 -7.71 -1.47 11.87
C ASN A 72 -6.80 -1.52 13.09
N TYR A 73 -5.97 -0.49 13.27
CA TYR A 73 -5.06 -0.34 14.40
C TYR A 73 -5.28 1.02 15.06
N ASP A 74 -5.35 1.01 16.38
CA ASP A 74 -5.38 2.20 17.21
C ASP A 74 -3.97 2.61 17.64
N LEU A 75 -3.78 3.90 17.89
CA LEU A 75 -2.54 4.41 18.47
C LEU A 75 -2.73 4.60 19.99
N PRO A 76 -1.81 4.09 20.82
CA PRO A 76 -1.95 4.19 22.26
C PRO A 76 -1.95 5.65 22.73
N GLY A 77 -2.89 5.98 23.62
CA GLY A 77 -2.99 7.30 24.25
C GLY A 77 -3.43 8.47 23.38
N SER A 78 -3.82 8.21 22.13
CA SER A 78 -4.05 9.28 21.17
C SER A 78 -5.50 9.60 20.88
N PHE A 79 -6.45 8.78 21.34
CA PHE A 79 -7.80 8.83 20.83
C PHE A 79 -8.85 9.11 21.90
N TYR A 80 -8.79 10.28 22.50
CA TYR A 80 -9.98 10.89 23.01
C TYR A 80 -10.66 11.69 21.89
N TYR A 81 -11.94 11.51 21.71
CA TYR A 81 -12.79 11.97 20.62
C TYR A 81 -12.74 13.49 20.28
N GLY A 82 -11.98 14.28 20.99
CA GLY A 82 -11.83 15.71 20.74
C GLY A 82 -10.53 16.15 20.07
N ASP A 83 -9.48 15.31 20.15
CA ASP A 83 -8.11 15.73 19.77
C ASP A 83 -7.76 15.48 18.30
N LEU A 84 -8.60 14.75 17.56
CA LEU A 84 -8.30 14.31 16.20
C LEU A 84 -8.71 15.28 15.10
N ALA A 85 -9.51 16.29 15.39
CA ALA A 85 -10.08 17.17 14.38
C ALA A 85 -9.04 17.92 13.52
N GLY A 86 -7.79 17.98 13.95
CA GLY A 86 -6.68 18.61 13.22
C GLY A 86 -5.43 17.74 13.04
N ARG A 87 -5.41 16.52 13.57
CA ARG A 87 -4.22 15.67 13.54
C ARG A 87 -4.02 15.05 12.16
N ARG A 88 -2.84 15.27 11.62
CA ARG A 88 -2.37 14.55 10.43
C ARG A 88 -1.40 13.46 10.86
N LEU A 89 -1.66 12.26 10.42
CA LEU A 89 -0.86 11.08 10.72
C LEU A 89 -0.08 10.66 9.48
N TYR A 90 1.19 10.40 9.64
CA TYR A 90 2.09 9.98 8.57
C TYR A 90 2.71 8.64 8.91
N LEU A 91 3.02 7.87 7.87
CA LEU A 91 3.68 6.59 7.98
C LEU A 91 5.05 6.64 7.31
N LEU A 92 6.00 5.91 7.89
CA LEU A 92 7.32 5.67 7.32
C LEU A 92 7.66 4.20 7.48
N TYR A 93 8.06 3.56 6.40
CA TYR A 93 8.56 2.20 6.41
C TYR A 93 10.03 2.17 6.01
N ASP A 94 10.82 1.48 6.81
CA ASP A 94 12.23 1.16 6.54
C ASP A 94 12.43 -0.35 6.64
N ALA A 95 13.13 -0.94 5.65
CA ALA A 95 13.32 -2.39 5.57
C ALA A 95 14.08 -2.98 6.77
N GLN A 96 14.91 -2.18 7.44
CA GLN A 96 15.72 -2.60 8.60
C GLN A 96 15.07 -2.21 9.93
N GLN A 97 14.47 -1.02 9.98
CA GLN A 97 13.93 -0.42 11.20
C GLN A 97 12.45 -0.76 11.43
N GLY A 98 11.72 -1.09 10.38
CA GLY A 98 10.30 -1.40 10.40
C GLY A 98 9.38 -0.21 10.14
N LEU A 99 8.15 -0.31 10.60
CA LEU A 99 7.10 0.67 10.38
C LEU A 99 6.97 1.65 11.54
N PHE A 100 6.91 2.93 11.21
CA PHE A 100 6.68 4.03 12.14
C PHE A 100 5.46 4.84 11.71
N ALA A 101 4.75 5.35 12.70
CA ALA A 101 3.73 6.38 12.53
C ALA A 101 4.14 7.62 13.32
N TYR A 102 3.90 8.80 12.76
CA TYR A 102 4.18 10.05 13.45
C TYR A 102 3.15 11.11 13.09
N ASP A 103 2.94 12.04 14.01
CA ASP A 103 2.02 13.16 13.81
C ASP A 103 2.75 14.50 13.73
N HIS A 104 2.01 15.54 13.36
CA HIS A 104 2.55 16.91 13.26
C HIS A 104 2.95 17.51 14.62
N THR A 105 2.59 16.87 15.74
CA THR A 105 2.97 17.31 17.10
C THR A 105 4.29 16.70 17.57
N GLY A 106 4.91 15.84 16.77
CA GLY A 106 6.17 15.19 17.08
C GLY A 106 6.03 13.88 17.87
N ARG A 107 4.83 13.34 18.03
CA ARG A 107 4.64 12.00 18.60
C ARG A 107 5.00 10.96 17.58
N ILE A 108 5.78 9.97 18.00
CA ILE A 108 6.26 8.86 17.16
C ILE A 108 5.83 7.55 17.79
N TYR A 109 5.36 6.65 16.94
CA TYR A 109 4.95 5.29 17.31
C TYR A 109 5.68 4.31 16.40
N ARG A 110 6.04 3.16 16.95
CA ARG A 110 6.62 2.04 16.21
C ARG A 110 5.68 0.86 16.23
N TYR A 111 5.48 0.25 15.08
CA TYR A 111 4.73 -0.99 14.99
C TYR A 111 5.56 -2.17 15.49
N SER A 112 5.00 -2.93 16.43
CA SER A 112 5.55 -4.19 16.92
C SER A 112 4.93 -5.36 16.16
N THR A 113 5.74 -6.09 15.40
CA THR A 113 5.29 -7.30 14.71
C THR A 113 4.97 -8.45 15.64
N ILE A 114 5.60 -8.45 16.82
CA ILE A 114 5.39 -9.50 17.85
C ILE A 114 4.06 -9.28 18.57
N LEU A 115 3.77 -8.04 18.92
CA LEU A 115 2.59 -7.69 19.71
C LEU A 115 1.40 -7.27 18.81
N ASP A 116 1.63 -7.11 17.52
CA ASP A 116 0.64 -6.70 16.52
C ASP A 116 -0.09 -5.40 16.90
N HIS A 117 0.66 -4.42 17.39
CA HIS A 117 0.16 -3.08 17.69
C HIS A 117 1.26 -2.01 17.62
N PHE A 118 0.85 -0.73 17.67
CA PHE A 118 1.77 0.40 17.74
C PHE A 118 2.11 0.74 19.18
N GLU A 119 3.39 0.98 19.42
CA GLU A 119 3.92 1.41 20.72
C GLU A 119 4.54 2.81 20.60
N PRO A 120 4.37 3.68 21.61
CA PRO A 120 5.05 4.97 21.60
C PRO A 120 6.56 4.79 21.70
N VAL A 121 7.29 5.60 20.97
CA VAL A 121 8.76 5.63 21.01
C VAL A 121 9.24 6.60 22.09
#